data_f8d30f1b3067b6fc8a0f3188841494b3
#
_entry.id   f8d30f1b3067b6fc8a0f3188841494b3
#
_cell.length_a   1.000
_cell.length_b   1.000
_cell.length_c   1.000
_cell.angle_alpha   90.00
_cell.angle_beta   90.00
_cell.angle_gamma   90.00
#
_symmetry.space_group_name_H-M   'P 1'
#
loop_
_entity.id
_entity.type
_entity.pdbx_description
1 polymer ?
#
loop_
_entity_poly.entity_id
_entity_poly.type
_entity_poly.pdbx_seq_one_letter_code
_entity_poly.pdbx_strand_id
1 'polypeptide(L)'
;MRYVAVDTQSDPESETQPSAAKELDLLKMLCEDLKAMGLEAELDQYGYVMATIPSNCDKDIPAVGFIAHVDTAPDASGADIKPQIITDYDGSDIPLKGVEGLSLKVSDFPELLDYKGQTIITTDGTTLLGADDKAGIAEIMNAVQYIIEHPEFKHGEIKIGFTPDEEIGRGVVKFDVEKFGARYAYTMDGGAVGELEYENFNAAGATVKIQGRNIHPGYAKGKMLNAILIGMELNALLPVDQRPEYTSGYEGFFHIIGFNGTVESATFSYIIRDHDMSLYEQKKAYMQKCVDFINEKYGEGTATVEIKHQYYNMRKEVEPHYHIVEKAKLAMEMEGIVPNIKPIRGGTDGANLSFMDLPCPNIFAGGHNFHGKMEFIPLESMEKASKVILNIISLYAD
;
A
#
# COMPACT_ATOMS: atom_id res chain seq x y z
N MET A 1 4.01 2.42 -19.76
CA MET A 1 2.86 2.62 -20.68
C MET A 1 2.12 1.33 -21.00
N ARG A 2 2.79 0.22 -21.38
CA ARG A 2 2.14 -1.06 -21.73
C ARG A 2 1.39 -1.68 -20.56
N TYR A 3 1.94 -1.65 -19.36
CA TYR A 3 1.32 -2.24 -18.16
C TYR A 3 0.12 -1.42 -17.65
N VAL A 4 0.19 -0.10 -17.65
CA VAL A 4 -0.93 0.75 -17.21
C VAL A 4 -2.14 0.69 -18.15
N ALA A 5 -1.96 0.23 -19.39
CA ALA A 5 -3.06 0.04 -20.34
C ALA A 5 -3.97 -1.16 -20.00
N VAL A 6 -3.52 -2.05 -19.11
CA VAL A 6 -4.30 -3.20 -18.63
C VAL A 6 -5.10 -2.79 -17.40
N ASP A 7 -6.41 -2.95 -17.45
CA ASP A 7 -7.27 -2.75 -16.26
C ASP A 7 -7.07 -3.89 -15.28
N THR A 8 -6.62 -3.56 -14.07
CA THR A 8 -6.33 -4.53 -13.00
C THR A 8 -6.92 -4.11 -11.66
N GLN A 9 -7.95 -3.27 -11.66
CA GLN A 9 -8.57 -2.81 -10.42
C GLN A 9 -9.12 -3.99 -9.63
N SER A 10 -8.71 -4.08 -8.35
CA SER A 10 -9.17 -5.08 -7.39
C SER A 10 -10.62 -4.85 -6.95
N ASP A 11 -11.28 -5.91 -6.46
CA ASP A 11 -12.66 -5.89 -6.00
C ASP A 11 -12.75 -6.29 -4.52
N PRO A 12 -12.96 -5.32 -3.59
CA PRO A 12 -13.05 -5.60 -2.16
C PRO A 12 -14.25 -6.47 -1.76
N GLU A 13 -15.30 -6.55 -2.61
CA GLU A 13 -16.50 -7.35 -2.33
C GLU A 13 -16.34 -8.81 -2.82
N SER A 14 -15.32 -9.12 -3.60
CA SER A 14 -15.05 -10.46 -4.11
C SER A 14 -14.44 -11.37 -3.03
N GLU A 15 -14.83 -12.65 -3.04
CA GLU A 15 -14.23 -13.69 -2.16
C GLU A 15 -13.17 -14.53 -2.90
N THR A 16 -12.93 -14.27 -4.19
CA THR A 16 -11.93 -15.00 -4.97
C THR A 16 -10.52 -14.39 -4.81
N GLN A 17 -9.50 -15.12 -5.28
CA GLN A 17 -8.14 -14.61 -5.44
C GLN A 17 -7.56 -15.11 -6.77
N PRO A 18 -7.16 -14.18 -7.67
CA PRO A 18 -7.34 -12.73 -7.54
C PRO A 18 -8.79 -12.31 -7.35
N SER A 19 -9.01 -11.15 -6.75
CA SER A 19 -10.36 -10.61 -6.51
C SER A 19 -11.08 -10.30 -7.81
N ALA A 20 -10.34 -9.84 -8.81
CA ALA A 20 -10.83 -9.54 -10.15
C ALA A 20 -10.08 -10.36 -11.20
N ALA A 21 -10.81 -11.09 -12.04
CA ALA A 21 -10.20 -11.93 -13.09
C ALA A 21 -9.34 -11.13 -14.09
N LYS A 22 -9.59 -9.83 -14.25
CA LYS A 22 -8.80 -8.92 -15.10
C LYS A 22 -7.36 -8.70 -14.64
N GLU A 23 -7.05 -8.91 -13.36
CA GLU A 23 -5.68 -8.89 -12.86
C GLU A 23 -4.81 -9.97 -13.51
N LEU A 24 -5.41 -11.13 -13.83
CA LEU A 24 -4.73 -12.23 -14.52
C LEU A 24 -4.20 -11.83 -15.91
N ASP A 25 -4.75 -10.81 -16.53
CA ASP A 25 -4.31 -10.39 -17.88
C ASP A 25 -2.93 -9.75 -17.82
N LEU A 26 -2.66 -8.91 -16.82
CA LEU A 26 -1.33 -8.35 -16.57
C LEU A 26 -0.37 -9.41 -16.05
N LEU A 27 -0.80 -10.26 -15.12
CA LEU A 27 0.02 -11.33 -14.55
C LEU A 27 0.51 -12.33 -15.62
N LYS A 28 -0.36 -12.72 -16.56
CA LYS A 28 0.03 -13.54 -17.73
C LYS A 28 1.05 -12.82 -18.61
N MET A 29 0.81 -11.53 -18.90
CA MET A 29 1.72 -10.71 -19.68
C MET A 29 3.12 -10.66 -19.03
N LEU A 30 3.20 -10.44 -17.73
CA LEU A 30 4.47 -10.40 -16.99
C LEU A 30 5.18 -11.76 -16.98
N CYS A 31 4.42 -12.84 -16.78
CA CYS A 31 4.98 -14.20 -16.85
C CYS A 31 5.55 -14.50 -18.26
N GLU A 32 4.86 -14.09 -19.32
CA GLU A 32 5.32 -14.24 -20.70
C GLU A 32 6.55 -13.37 -20.99
N ASP A 33 6.58 -12.13 -20.51
CA ASP A 33 7.72 -11.24 -20.66
C ASP A 33 8.99 -11.80 -20.00
N LEU A 34 8.87 -12.31 -18.75
CA LEU A 34 9.99 -12.96 -18.07
C LEU A 34 10.48 -14.20 -18.82
N LYS A 35 9.56 -15.03 -19.36
CA LYS A 35 9.92 -16.18 -20.20
C LYS A 35 10.61 -15.75 -21.51
N ALA A 36 10.15 -14.67 -22.11
CA ALA A 36 10.78 -14.12 -23.34
C ALA A 36 12.19 -13.60 -23.07
N MET A 37 12.50 -13.16 -21.85
CA MET A 37 13.84 -12.82 -21.39
C MET A 37 14.71 -14.06 -21.08
N GLY A 38 14.17 -15.28 -21.21
CA GLY A 38 14.88 -16.53 -20.97
C GLY A 38 14.84 -17.05 -19.54
N LEU A 39 13.98 -16.51 -18.69
CA LEU A 39 13.82 -16.94 -17.30
C LEU A 39 12.77 -18.04 -17.14
N GLU A 40 12.95 -18.88 -16.15
CA GLU A 40 11.90 -19.74 -15.65
C GLU A 40 10.92 -18.89 -14.81
N ALA A 41 9.72 -18.68 -15.35
CA ALA A 41 8.65 -17.93 -14.71
C ALA A 41 7.39 -18.77 -14.64
N GLU A 42 6.70 -18.69 -13.52
CA GLU A 42 5.44 -19.40 -13.26
C GLU A 42 4.37 -18.43 -12.79
N LEU A 43 3.15 -18.58 -13.32
CA LEU A 43 1.94 -17.97 -12.78
C LEU A 43 1.13 -19.08 -12.12
N ASP A 44 0.90 -18.97 -10.82
CA ASP A 44 0.15 -19.96 -10.06
C ASP A 44 -1.38 -19.74 -10.12
N GLN A 45 -2.10 -20.65 -9.48
CA GLN A 45 -3.58 -20.62 -9.45
C GLN A 45 -4.17 -19.47 -8.64
N TYR A 46 -3.37 -18.79 -7.81
CA TYR A 46 -3.79 -17.67 -6.96
C TYR A 46 -3.38 -16.31 -7.53
N GLY A 47 -2.75 -16.31 -8.71
CA GLY A 47 -2.35 -15.08 -9.38
C GLY A 47 -0.95 -14.59 -8.99
N TYR A 48 -0.10 -15.41 -8.39
CA TYR A 48 1.29 -15.02 -8.15
C TYR A 48 2.17 -15.37 -9.34
N VAL A 49 2.94 -14.40 -9.81
CA VAL A 49 4.03 -14.65 -10.76
C VAL A 49 5.33 -14.70 -9.99
N MET A 50 6.06 -15.78 -10.15
CA MET A 50 7.38 -15.96 -9.55
C MET A 50 8.40 -16.31 -10.63
N ALA A 51 9.59 -15.69 -10.55
CA ALA A 51 10.70 -16.02 -11.43
C ALA A 51 12.03 -15.95 -10.68
N THR A 52 13.04 -16.61 -11.23
CA THR A 52 14.37 -16.67 -10.64
C THR A 52 15.44 -16.36 -11.68
N ILE A 53 16.39 -15.48 -11.32
CA ILE A 53 17.66 -15.31 -12.02
C ILE A 53 18.71 -16.10 -11.20
N PRO A 54 19.29 -17.19 -11.73
CA PRO A 54 20.30 -17.97 -11.02
C PRO A 54 21.56 -17.14 -10.76
N SER A 55 22.22 -17.40 -9.62
CA SER A 55 23.52 -16.76 -9.33
C SER A 55 24.54 -16.98 -10.44
N ASN A 56 25.32 -15.94 -10.77
CA ASN A 56 26.41 -15.99 -11.75
C ASN A 56 27.79 -15.84 -11.09
N CYS A 57 27.90 -16.07 -9.78
CA CYS A 57 29.17 -16.04 -9.04
C CYS A 57 29.27 -17.23 -8.08
N ASP A 58 30.52 -17.58 -7.67
CA ASP A 58 30.81 -18.72 -6.79
C ASP A 58 30.71 -18.37 -5.29
N LYS A 59 30.28 -17.15 -4.93
CA LYS A 59 30.11 -16.73 -3.55
C LYS A 59 28.77 -17.27 -2.98
N ASP A 60 28.77 -17.58 -1.70
CA ASP A 60 27.54 -17.91 -0.95
C ASP A 60 26.80 -16.62 -0.60
N ILE A 61 25.93 -16.19 -1.49
CA ILE A 61 25.13 -14.96 -1.37
C ILE A 61 23.69 -15.34 -1.08
N PRO A 62 23.06 -14.75 -0.05
CA PRO A 62 21.65 -15.02 0.19
C PRO A 62 20.79 -14.57 -1.00
N ALA A 63 19.80 -15.36 -1.36
CA ALA A 63 18.82 -14.99 -2.39
C ALA A 63 18.03 -13.76 -1.96
N VAL A 64 17.89 -12.78 -2.85
CA VAL A 64 17.18 -11.51 -2.60
C VAL A 64 16.01 -11.39 -3.55
N GLY A 65 14.84 -11.04 -3.01
CA GLY A 65 13.61 -10.85 -3.76
C GLY A 65 13.29 -9.37 -4.03
N PHE A 66 12.61 -9.11 -5.16
CA PHE A 66 11.96 -7.84 -5.48
C PHE A 66 10.52 -8.12 -5.84
N ILE A 67 9.60 -7.40 -5.22
CA ILE A 67 8.15 -7.66 -5.30
C ILE A 67 7.43 -6.36 -5.63
N ALA A 68 6.39 -6.46 -6.46
CA ALA A 68 5.48 -5.37 -6.80
C ALA A 68 4.07 -5.94 -7.02
N HIS A 69 3.04 -5.14 -6.74
CA HIS A 69 1.67 -5.60 -6.97
C HIS A 69 1.12 -5.16 -8.34
N VAL A 70 0.17 -5.94 -8.86
CA VAL A 70 -0.39 -5.67 -10.20
C VAL A 70 -1.71 -4.93 -10.14
N ASP A 71 -2.46 -5.07 -9.04
CA ASP A 71 -3.77 -4.46 -8.93
C ASP A 71 -3.68 -2.95 -8.73
N THR A 72 -4.77 -2.27 -8.98
CA THR A 72 -4.94 -0.84 -8.73
C THR A 72 -6.07 -0.62 -7.75
N ALA A 73 -5.95 0.45 -6.97
CA ALA A 73 -6.91 0.81 -5.94
C ALA A 73 -8.36 0.92 -6.46
N PRO A 74 -9.36 0.49 -5.66
CA PRO A 74 -10.75 0.61 -6.01
C PRO A 74 -11.32 2.05 -5.91
N ASP A 75 -10.55 3.00 -5.36
CA ASP A 75 -10.97 4.37 -5.07
C ASP A 75 -11.27 5.20 -6.31
N ALA A 76 -10.56 4.93 -7.41
CA ALA A 76 -10.76 5.57 -8.71
C ALA A 76 -10.68 4.54 -9.83
N SER A 77 -11.37 4.78 -10.96
CA SER A 77 -11.35 3.85 -12.09
C SER A 77 -9.93 3.61 -12.61
N GLY A 78 -9.56 2.34 -12.78
CA GLY A 78 -8.34 1.89 -13.45
C GLY A 78 -8.59 1.40 -14.88
N ALA A 79 -9.79 1.62 -15.44
CA ALA A 79 -10.16 1.19 -16.78
C ALA A 79 -9.91 2.30 -17.82
N ASP A 80 -9.40 1.93 -18.97
CA ASP A 80 -9.18 2.84 -20.11
C ASP A 80 -8.22 4.01 -19.78
N ILE A 81 -7.18 3.76 -19.01
CA ILE A 81 -6.18 4.75 -18.61
C ILE A 81 -5.55 5.39 -19.85
N LYS A 82 -5.54 6.72 -19.87
CA LYS A 82 -4.97 7.56 -20.96
C LYS A 82 -3.82 8.41 -20.42
N PRO A 83 -2.62 7.88 -20.32
CA PRO A 83 -1.50 8.63 -19.78
C PRO A 83 -1.12 9.83 -20.65
N GLN A 84 -0.78 10.93 -20.01
CA GLN A 84 -0.19 12.11 -20.66
C GLN A 84 1.30 12.15 -20.33
N ILE A 85 2.14 12.45 -21.33
CA ILE A 85 3.58 12.60 -21.15
C ILE A 85 3.92 14.07 -21.36
N ILE A 86 4.54 14.68 -20.36
CA ILE A 86 4.99 16.06 -20.37
C ILE A 86 6.51 16.06 -20.29
N THR A 87 7.17 16.28 -21.41
CA THR A 87 8.63 16.39 -21.47
C THR A 87 9.11 17.78 -21.10
N ASP A 88 10.32 17.88 -20.54
CA ASP A 88 10.94 19.14 -20.13
C ASP A 88 9.98 20.02 -19.30
N TYR A 89 9.40 19.42 -18.24
CA TYR A 89 8.40 20.09 -17.40
C TYR A 89 8.90 21.44 -16.88
N ASP A 90 8.18 22.50 -17.14
CA ASP A 90 8.60 23.89 -16.85
C ASP A 90 8.22 24.40 -15.44
N GLY A 91 7.44 23.62 -14.69
CA GLY A 91 6.95 23.99 -13.36
C GLY A 91 5.60 24.70 -13.36
N SER A 92 4.87 24.66 -14.46
CA SER A 92 3.49 25.19 -14.55
C SER A 92 2.45 24.14 -14.17
N ASP A 93 1.21 24.58 -13.94
CA ASP A 93 0.07 23.69 -13.75
C ASP A 93 -0.10 22.77 -14.97
N ILE A 94 -0.37 21.49 -14.73
CA ILE A 94 -0.53 20.48 -15.80
C ILE A 94 -2.02 20.24 -16.04
N PRO A 95 -2.58 20.64 -17.21
CA PRO A 95 -3.96 20.34 -17.56
C PRO A 95 -4.18 18.85 -17.76
N LEU A 96 -5.19 18.26 -17.12
CA LEU A 96 -5.63 16.90 -17.32
C LEU A 96 -6.71 16.86 -18.41
N LYS A 97 -6.32 16.54 -19.63
CA LYS A 97 -7.06 16.82 -20.88
C LYS A 97 -8.37 16.04 -21.04
N GLY A 98 -8.60 15.00 -20.24
CA GLY A 98 -9.82 14.21 -20.26
C GLY A 98 -10.99 14.86 -19.52
N VAL A 99 -10.73 15.91 -18.69
CA VAL A 99 -11.74 16.59 -17.88
C VAL A 99 -11.55 18.09 -18.02
N GLU A 100 -12.58 18.78 -18.54
CA GLU A 100 -12.54 20.24 -18.74
C GLU A 100 -12.31 20.99 -17.42
N GLY A 101 -11.31 21.86 -17.40
CA GLY A 101 -10.96 22.70 -16.25
C GLY A 101 -10.22 21.99 -15.14
N LEU A 102 -9.92 20.70 -15.26
CA LEU A 102 -9.14 19.96 -14.27
C LEU A 102 -7.66 20.12 -14.57
N SER A 103 -6.86 20.39 -13.54
CA SER A 103 -5.40 20.49 -13.63
C SER A 103 -4.73 20.01 -12.35
N LEU A 104 -3.57 19.39 -12.49
CA LEU A 104 -2.58 19.27 -11.42
C LEU A 104 -1.99 20.66 -11.17
N LYS A 105 -2.38 21.30 -10.08
CA LYS A 105 -1.95 22.66 -9.76
C LYS A 105 -0.75 22.64 -8.83
N VAL A 106 0.27 23.41 -9.16
CA VAL A 106 1.46 23.59 -8.31
C VAL A 106 1.09 24.16 -6.92
N SER A 107 0.01 24.97 -6.83
CA SER A 107 -0.48 25.46 -5.54
C SER A 107 -0.99 24.37 -4.61
N ASP A 108 -1.51 23.29 -5.18
CA ASP A 108 -2.11 22.17 -4.46
C ASP A 108 -1.08 21.05 -4.23
N PHE A 109 -0.13 20.91 -5.16
CA PHE A 109 0.91 19.89 -5.22
C PHE A 109 2.29 20.54 -5.46
N PRO A 110 2.86 21.24 -4.47
CA PRO A 110 4.10 22.00 -4.63
C PRO A 110 5.33 21.13 -4.95
N GLU A 111 5.29 19.83 -4.64
CA GLU A 111 6.32 18.84 -4.99
C GLU A 111 6.56 18.72 -6.51
N LEU A 112 5.60 19.13 -7.34
CA LEU A 112 5.79 19.22 -8.79
C LEU A 112 7.00 20.07 -9.17
N LEU A 113 7.32 21.09 -8.37
CA LEU A 113 8.45 22.01 -8.63
C LEU A 113 9.81 21.33 -8.54
N ASP A 114 9.91 20.20 -7.83
CA ASP A 114 11.15 19.43 -7.68
C ASP A 114 11.51 18.69 -8.98
N TYR A 115 10.56 18.59 -9.91
CA TYR A 115 10.68 17.83 -11.17
C TYR A 115 10.84 18.71 -12.42
N LYS A 116 11.18 20.00 -12.26
CA LYS A 116 11.45 20.88 -13.41
C LYS A 116 12.57 20.33 -14.28
N GLY A 117 12.35 20.34 -15.60
CA GLY A 117 13.25 19.80 -16.60
C GLY A 117 13.19 18.28 -16.76
N GLN A 118 12.33 17.60 -16.00
CA GLN A 118 12.11 16.16 -16.09
C GLN A 118 10.86 15.83 -16.94
N THR A 119 10.70 14.54 -17.24
CA THR A 119 9.54 14.02 -17.95
C THR A 119 8.50 13.55 -16.93
N ILE A 120 7.31 14.19 -16.88
CA ILE A 120 6.23 13.79 -16.00
C ILE A 120 5.18 13.00 -16.78
N ILE A 121 4.75 11.88 -16.20
CA ILE A 121 3.64 11.07 -16.69
C ILE A 121 2.46 11.27 -15.73
N THR A 122 1.29 11.65 -16.30
CA THR A 122 0.05 11.83 -15.54
C THR A 122 -1.08 11.02 -16.16
N THR A 123 -2.20 10.88 -15.45
CA THR A 123 -3.48 10.51 -16.06
C THR A 123 -4.06 11.68 -16.85
N ASP A 124 -5.11 11.45 -17.64
CA ASP A 124 -5.88 12.52 -18.29
C ASP A 124 -6.96 13.15 -17.37
N GLY A 125 -7.07 12.67 -16.12
CA GLY A 125 -8.05 13.10 -15.12
C GLY A 125 -9.36 12.33 -15.11
N THR A 126 -9.56 11.38 -16.02
CA THR A 126 -10.76 10.51 -16.03
C THR A 126 -10.59 9.30 -15.11
N THR A 127 -9.35 8.82 -14.94
CA THR A 127 -8.98 7.64 -14.17
C THR A 127 -7.83 7.96 -13.22
N LEU A 128 -7.41 7.00 -12.37
CA LEU A 128 -6.06 6.99 -11.80
C LEU A 128 -5.01 6.70 -12.91
N LEU A 129 -3.72 6.81 -12.60
CA LEU A 129 -2.64 6.45 -13.53
C LEU A 129 -2.23 4.97 -13.40
N GLY A 130 -2.28 4.42 -12.19
CA GLY A 130 -1.80 3.08 -11.86
C GLY A 130 -0.26 3.01 -11.81
N ALA A 131 0.41 4.11 -11.47
CA ALA A 131 1.82 4.09 -11.11
C ALA A 131 2.04 3.28 -9.83
N ASP A 132 1.12 3.30 -8.94
CA ASP A 132 0.93 2.41 -7.81
C ASP A 132 0.20 1.14 -8.29
N ASP A 133 0.86 -0.05 -8.42
CA ASP A 133 2.32 -0.21 -8.32
C ASP A 133 2.93 -0.73 -9.64
N LYS A 134 2.33 -0.34 -10.79
CA LYS A 134 2.87 -0.71 -12.11
C LYS A 134 4.19 0.00 -12.43
N ALA A 135 4.57 1.03 -11.64
CA ALA A 135 5.90 1.61 -11.71
C ALA A 135 6.93 0.64 -11.12
N GLY A 136 6.71 0.12 -9.91
CA GLY A 136 7.57 -0.89 -9.31
C GLY A 136 7.72 -2.14 -10.20
N ILE A 137 6.63 -2.58 -10.83
CA ILE A 137 6.70 -3.65 -11.85
C ILE A 137 7.68 -3.26 -12.97
N ALA A 138 7.54 -2.07 -13.55
CA ALA A 138 8.38 -1.64 -14.67
C ALA A 138 9.86 -1.50 -14.26
N GLU A 139 10.11 -1.04 -13.04
CA GLU A 139 11.43 -0.88 -12.46
C GLU A 139 12.14 -2.22 -12.25
N ILE A 140 11.42 -3.19 -11.67
CA ILE A 140 11.91 -4.57 -11.52
C ILE A 140 12.21 -5.18 -12.89
N MET A 141 11.27 -5.09 -13.84
CA MET A 141 11.44 -5.65 -15.18
C MET A 141 12.60 -5.00 -15.94
N ASN A 142 12.82 -3.68 -15.76
CA ASN A 142 13.97 -2.99 -16.35
C ASN A 142 15.31 -3.44 -15.73
N ALA A 143 15.35 -3.62 -14.40
CA ALA A 143 16.54 -4.16 -13.73
C ALA A 143 16.82 -5.61 -14.16
N VAL A 144 15.81 -6.46 -14.31
CA VAL A 144 15.93 -7.83 -14.84
C VAL A 144 16.50 -7.82 -16.26
N GLN A 145 15.95 -6.98 -17.13
CA GLN A 145 16.46 -6.86 -18.50
C GLN A 145 17.93 -6.45 -18.52
N TYR A 146 18.31 -5.45 -17.71
CA TYR A 146 19.71 -5.02 -17.59
C TYR A 146 20.64 -6.18 -17.20
N ILE A 147 20.27 -6.96 -16.18
CA ILE A 147 21.08 -8.08 -15.68
C ILE A 147 21.29 -9.14 -16.78
N ILE A 148 20.24 -9.44 -17.55
CA ILE A 148 20.30 -10.44 -18.64
C ILE A 148 21.18 -9.95 -19.79
N GLU A 149 21.10 -8.66 -20.13
CA GLU A 149 21.92 -8.05 -21.19
C GLU A 149 23.39 -7.85 -20.77
N HIS A 150 23.71 -7.88 -19.45
CA HIS A 150 25.02 -7.64 -18.89
C HIS A 150 25.52 -8.83 -18.04
N PRO A 151 25.87 -9.97 -18.66
CA PRO A 151 26.28 -11.17 -17.92
C PRO A 151 27.56 -10.99 -17.08
N GLU A 152 28.32 -9.91 -17.32
CA GLU A 152 29.45 -9.50 -16.48
C GLU A 152 29.02 -8.92 -15.13
N PHE A 153 27.77 -8.44 -14.98
CA PHE A 153 27.22 -7.93 -13.71
C PHE A 153 27.09 -9.08 -12.73
N LYS A 154 27.88 -9.06 -11.66
CA LYS A 154 27.94 -10.15 -10.68
C LYS A 154 26.80 -10.04 -9.66
N HIS A 155 26.13 -11.16 -9.41
CA HIS A 155 25.00 -11.24 -8.50
C HIS A 155 24.83 -12.65 -7.90
N GLY A 156 24.19 -12.70 -6.74
CA GLY A 156 23.63 -13.93 -6.16
C GLY A 156 22.33 -14.33 -6.88
N GLU A 157 21.61 -15.26 -6.29
CA GLU A 157 20.28 -15.62 -6.77
C GLU A 157 19.28 -14.48 -6.53
N ILE A 158 18.52 -14.10 -7.55
CA ILE A 158 17.53 -13.05 -7.50
C ILE A 158 16.15 -13.63 -7.73
N LYS A 159 15.21 -13.28 -6.87
CA LYS A 159 13.80 -13.68 -6.95
C LYS A 159 12.94 -12.50 -7.38
N ILE A 160 12.01 -12.74 -8.28
CA ILE A 160 11.05 -11.76 -8.77
C ILE A 160 9.66 -12.26 -8.40
N GLY A 161 8.85 -11.41 -7.77
CA GLY A 161 7.48 -11.70 -7.39
C GLY A 161 6.52 -10.61 -7.84
N PHE A 162 5.37 -11.00 -8.45
CA PHE A 162 4.27 -10.09 -8.69
C PHE A 162 3.01 -10.62 -8.02
N THR A 163 2.33 -9.75 -7.27
CA THR A 163 1.20 -10.08 -6.41
C THR A 163 -0.10 -9.45 -6.90
N PRO A 164 -1.26 -10.11 -6.76
CA PRO A 164 -2.58 -9.50 -6.92
C PRO A 164 -3.08 -8.92 -5.59
N ASP A 165 -4.18 -8.15 -5.59
CA ASP A 165 -5.02 -7.84 -4.42
C ASP A 165 -4.32 -7.10 -3.25
N GLU A 166 -3.19 -6.42 -3.47
CA GLU A 166 -2.50 -5.64 -2.42
C GLU A 166 -3.41 -4.54 -1.88
N GLU A 167 -4.02 -3.77 -2.75
CA GLU A 167 -4.84 -2.59 -2.49
C GLU A 167 -6.09 -2.85 -1.63
N ILE A 168 -6.46 -4.10 -1.50
CA ILE A 168 -7.54 -4.56 -0.63
C ILE A 168 -7.05 -5.39 0.56
N GLY A 169 -5.71 -5.34 0.80
CA GLY A 169 -5.04 -5.97 1.95
C GLY A 169 -5.00 -7.50 1.88
N ARG A 170 -5.06 -8.09 0.70
CA ARG A 170 -5.03 -9.55 0.48
C ARG A 170 -3.85 -10.01 -0.39
N GLY A 171 -2.93 -9.12 -0.73
CA GLY A 171 -1.86 -9.35 -1.68
C GLY A 171 -1.08 -10.64 -1.45
N VAL A 172 -0.70 -10.95 -0.22
CA VAL A 172 0.16 -12.11 0.07
C VAL A 172 -0.51 -13.23 0.87
N VAL A 173 -1.84 -13.24 0.99
CA VAL A 173 -2.58 -14.24 1.80
C VAL A 173 -2.31 -15.69 1.38
N LYS A 174 -2.00 -15.92 0.11
CA LYS A 174 -1.68 -17.23 -0.47
C LYS A 174 -0.26 -17.29 -1.04
N PHE A 175 0.56 -16.27 -0.77
CA PHE A 175 1.95 -16.24 -1.24
C PHE A 175 2.78 -17.35 -0.59
N ASP A 176 3.43 -18.16 -1.40
CA ASP A 176 4.28 -19.26 -0.94
C ASP A 176 5.72 -18.76 -0.78
N VAL A 177 6.05 -18.29 0.43
CA VAL A 177 7.40 -17.77 0.77
C VAL A 177 8.48 -18.85 0.63
N GLU A 178 8.18 -20.10 0.96
CA GLU A 178 9.14 -21.21 0.83
C GLU A 178 9.44 -21.47 -0.66
N LYS A 179 8.42 -21.50 -1.51
CA LYS A 179 8.57 -21.63 -2.97
C LYS A 179 9.29 -20.43 -3.57
N PHE A 180 8.97 -19.20 -3.11
CA PHE A 180 9.64 -17.98 -3.57
C PHE A 180 11.14 -18.07 -3.28
N GLY A 181 11.53 -18.57 -2.11
CA GLY A 181 12.90 -18.96 -1.79
C GLY A 181 13.89 -17.81 -1.59
N ALA A 182 13.43 -16.57 -1.42
CA ALA A 182 14.28 -15.46 -1.05
C ALA A 182 14.57 -15.48 0.46
N ARG A 183 15.78 -15.09 0.86
CA ARG A 183 16.13 -14.90 2.28
C ARG A 183 15.65 -13.54 2.79
N TYR A 184 15.68 -12.52 1.93
CA TYR A 184 15.24 -11.16 2.15
C TYR A 184 14.55 -10.67 0.90
N ALA A 185 13.62 -9.73 1.02
CA ALA A 185 12.99 -9.12 -0.13
C ALA A 185 12.81 -7.59 0.06
N TYR A 186 12.42 -6.92 -1.01
CA TYR A 186 12.02 -5.51 -1.03
C TYR A 186 10.76 -5.39 -1.86
N THR A 187 9.74 -4.70 -1.35
CA THR A 187 8.62 -4.23 -2.16
C THR A 187 8.99 -2.90 -2.81
N MET A 188 8.70 -2.75 -4.10
CA MET A 188 8.93 -1.52 -4.86
C MET A 188 7.65 -0.69 -4.93
N ASP A 189 7.09 -0.37 -3.77
CA ASP A 189 5.72 0.11 -3.58
C ASP A 189 5.68 1.39 -2.71
N GLY A 190 6.82 2.09 -2.59
CA GLY A 190 6.91 3.36 -1.86
C GLY A 190 6.58 4.56 -2.74
N GLY A 191 6.42 5.72 -2.11
CA GLY A 191 6.09 6.98 -2.77
C GLY A 191 7.28 7.68 -3.41
N ALA A 192 7.56 8.91 -2.98
CA ALA A 192 8.56 9.79 -3.56
C ALA A 192 10.00 9.23 -3.47
N VAL A 193 10.85 9.67 -4.40
CA VAL A 193 12.27 9.28 -4.45
C VAL A 193 12.96 9.46 -3.09
N GLY A 194 13.62 8.38 -2.64
CA GLY A 194 14.35 8.33 -1.37
C GLY A 194 13.54 7.71 -0.23
N GLU A 195 12.26 7.47 -0.37
CA GLU A 195 11.48 6.80 0.67
C GLU A 195 11.94 5.37 0.87
N LEU A 196 12.19 5.04 2.15
CA LEU A 196 12.61 3.72 2.61
C LEU A 196 11.87 3.44 3.91
N GLU A 197 11.08 2.38 3.93
CA GLU A 197 10.12 2.14 4.98
C GLU A 197 10.26 0.71 5.50
N TYR A 198 10.48 0.56 6.79
CA TYR A 198 10.54 -0.73 7.49
C TYR A 198 9.66 -0.75 8.74
N GLU A 199 8.79 0.24 8.85
CA GLU A 199 7.77 0.40 9.88
C GLU A 199 6.43 0.74 9.25
N ASN A 200 5.36 0.19 9.78
CA ASN A 200 3.99 0.49 9.40
C ASN A 200 3.09 0.53 10.64
N PHE A 201 1.83 0.89 10.50
CA PHE A 201 0.90 0.82 11.62
C PHE A 201 0.66 -0.62 12.10
N ASN A 202 0.37 -0.76 13.42
CA ASN A 202 -0.50 -1.83 13.89
C ASN A 202 -1.94 -1.42 13.62
N ALA A 203 -2.76 -2.34 13.13
CA ALA A 203 -4.08 -2.04 12.58
C ALA A 203 -5.18 -2.95 13.09
N ALA A 204 -6.32 -2.36 13.43
CA ALA A 204 -7.55 -3.09 13.68
C ALA A 204 -8.74 -2.38 13.02
N GLY A 205 -9.73 -3.17 12.62
CA GLY A 205 -11.08 -2.72 12.36
C GLY A 205 -11.94 -2.88 13.60
N ALA A 206 -12.85 -1.94 13.88
CA ALA A 206 -13.80 -2.05 14.98
C ALA A 206 -15.22 -1.78 14.48
N THR A 207 -16.13 -2.70 14.75
CA THR A 207 -17.56 -2.56 14.44
C THR A 207 -18.34 -2.40 15.72
N VAL A 208 -18.88 -1.20 15.94
CA VAL A 208 -19.75 -0.90 17.08
C VAL A 208 -21.21 -1.02 16.64
N LYS A 209 -21.98 -1.84 17.34
CA LYS A 209 -23.42 -1.97 17.12
C LYS A 209 -24.16 -1.40 18.33
N ILE A 210 -25.18 -0.58 18.07
CA ILE A 210 -26.05 0.02 19.08
C ILE A 210 -27.45 -0.53 18.90
N GLN A 211 -28.03 -1.07 19.97
CA GLN A 211 -29.42 -1.45 20.04
C GLN A 211 -30.22 -0.36 20.72
N GLY A 212 -31.12 0.25 19.98
CA GLY A 212 -32.07 1.22 20.50
C GLY A 212 -33.43 0.60 20.88
N ARG A 213 -34.37 1.45 21.16
CA ARG A 213 -35.77 1.09 21.37
C ARG A 213 -36.65 2.19 20.78
N ASN A 214 -37.29 1.87 19.67
CA ASN A 214 -38.18 2.82 19.02
C ASN A 214 -39.53 2.92 19.73
N ILE A 215 -39.97 4.15 19.91
CA ILE A 215 -41.31 4.49 20.49
C ILE A 215 -41.86 5.65 19.64
N HIS A 216 -43.16 5.70 19.42
CA HIS A 216 -43.80 6.84 18.75
C HIS A 216 -43.35 8.15 19.44
N PRO A 217 -42.85 9.16 18.67
CA PRO A 217 -42.26 10.37 19.24
C PRO A 217 -43.10 11.10 20.26
N GLY A 218 -44.43 11.12 20.09
CA GLY A 218 -45.37 11.73 21.04
C GLY A 218 -45.46 11.05 22.39
N TYR A 219 -44.92 9.82 22.53
CA TYR A 219 -44.94 9.03 23.78
C TYR A 219 -43.54 8.59 24.21
N ALA A 220 -42.49 9.18 23.61
CA ALA A 220 -41.11 8.73 23.75
C ALA A 220 -40.42 9.11 25.05
N LYS A 221 -40.94 10.09 25.80
CA LYS A 221 -40.31 10.61 27.02
C LYS A 221 -40.05 9.48 28.04
N GLY A 222 -38.78 9.26 28.41
CA GLY A 222 -38.35 8.23 29.35
C GLY A 222 -38.47 6.80 28.85
N LYS A 223 -38.77 6.58 27.57
CA LYS A 223 -38.99 5.24 27.00
C LYS A 223 -38.13 4.97 25.75
N MET A 224 -37.97 5.96 24.85
CA MET A 224 -37.17 5.80 23.63
C MET A 224 -35.69 5.78 23.96
N LEU A 225 -34.99 4.88 23.31
CA LEU A 225 -33.52 4.87 23.18
C LEU A 225 -33.20 5.01 21.71
N ASN A 226 -32.68 6.16 21.28
CA ASN A 226 -32.36 6.41 19.90
C ASN A 226 -30.91 5.93 19.62
N ALA A 227 -30.77 4.83 18.87
CA ALA A 227 -29.47 4.21 18.56
C ALA A 227 -28.51 5.17 17.86
N ILE A 228 -29.01 6.04 16.97
CA ILE A 228 -28.18 7.04 16.28
C ILE A 228 -27.55 8.00 17.30
N LEU A 229 -28.36 8.57 18.21
CA LEU A 229 -27.87 9.55 19.18
C LEU A 229 -26.92 8.91 20.21
N ILE A 230 -27.19 7.67 20.63
CA ILE A 230 -26.30 6.91 21.51
C ILE A 230 -24.96 6.64 20.82
N GLY A 231 -24.96 6.26 19.54
CA GLY A 231 -23.72 6.04 18.78
C GLY A 231 -22.93 7.33 18.58
N MET A 232 -23.60 8.47 18.34
CA MET A 232 -22.95 9.79 18.29
C MET A 232 -22.32 10.15 19.63
N GLU A 233 -22.95 9.83 20.75
CA GLU A 233 -22.40 10.03 22.11
C GLU A 233 -21.16 9.15 22.29
N LEU A 234 -21.20 7.87 21.91
CA LEU A 234 -20.04 6.99 21.95
C LEU A 234 -18.87 7.58 21.13
N ASN A 235 -19.15 8.02 19.89
CA ASN A 235 -18.12 8.64 19.05
C ASN A 235 -17.54 9.92 19.68
N ALA A 236 -18.33 10.68 20.46
CA ALA A 236 -17.86 11.88 21.14
C ALA A 236 -16.95 11.57 22.35
N LEU A 237 -16.92 10.33 22.85
CA LEU A 237 -15.98 9.89 23.90
C LEU A 237 -14.58 9.66 23.32
N LEU A 238 -14.44 9.42 22.02
CA LEU A 238 -13.13 9.23 21.39
C LEU A 238 -12.39 10.57 21.29
N PRO A 239 -11.06 10.59 21.56
CA PRO A 239 -10.26 11.82 21.51
C PRO A 239 -10.30 12.48 20.12
N VAL A 240 -10.67 13.75 20.09
CA VAL A 240 -10.80 14.51 18.82
C VAL A 240 -9.44 14.73 18.16
N ASP A 241 -8.41 14.94 18.95
CA ASP A 241 -7.02 15.10 18.52
C ASP A 241 -6.37 13.81 17.97
N GLN A 242 -7.02 12.66 18.21
CA GLN A 242 -6.60 11.38 17.64
C GLN A 242 -7.50 10.96 16.47
N ARG A 243 -7.72 11.86 15.53
CA ARG A 243 -8.35 11.60 14.23
C ARG A 243 -7.34 11.81 13.12
N PRO A 244 -7.48 11.18 11.95
CA PRO A 244 -6.55 11.34 10.84
C PRO A 244 -6.27 12.80 10.48
N GLU A 245 -7.29 13.67 10.57
CA GLU A 245 -7.19 15.10 10.25
C GLU A 245 -6.27 15.89 11.18
N TYR A 246 -5.92 15.32 12.34
CA TYR A 246 -5.09 15.96 13.37
C TYR A 246 -3.82 15.20 13.70
N THR A 247 -3.52 14.11 12.98
CA THR A 247 -2.38 13.23 13.26
C THR A 247 -1.41 13.14 12.09
N SER A 248 -0.11 13.02 12.40
CA SER A 248 0.97 12.90 11.43
C SER A 248 2.08 11.95 11.92
N GLY A 249 3.03 11.57 11.07
CA GLY A 249 4.18 10.75 11.43
C GLY A 249 3.78 9.50 12.21
N TYR A 250 4.28 9.37 13.43
CA TYR A 250 4.04 8.21 14.32
C TYR A 250 2.74 8.26 15.10
N GLU A 251 1.98 9.35 15.02
CA GLU A 251 0.75 9.52 15.79
C GLU A 251 -0.35 8.58 15.27
N GLY A 252 -0.90 7.78 16.19
CA GLY A 252 -2.01 6.87 15.92
C GLY A 252 -3.37 7.55 16.01
N PHE A 253 -4.41 6.88 15.48
CA PHE A 253 -5.74 7.47 15.39
C PHE A 253 -6.89 6.47 15.56
N PHE A 254 -8.08 7.01 15.83
CA PHE A 254 -9.38 6.41 15.59
C PHE A 254 -10.04 7.11 14.40
N HIS A 255 -10.48 6.36 13.40
CA HIS A 255 -11.18 6.93 12.27
C HIS A 255 -12.49 6.20 12.01
N ILE A 256 -13.59 6.96 12.06
CA ILE A 256 -14.89 6.45 11.64
C ILE A 256 -14.97 6.45 10.12
N ILE A 257 -15.17 5.26 9.54
CA ILE A 257 -15.20 5.06 8.09
C ILE A 257 -16.60 4.73 7.56
N GLY A 258 -17.53 4.45 8.44
CA GLY A 258 -18.90 4.14 8.02
C GLY A 258 -19.91 4.27 9.15
N PHE A 259 -21.13 4.64 8.77
CA PHE A 259 -22.27 4.73 9.66
C PHE A 259 -23.55 4.36 8.92
N ASN A 260 -24.32 3.48 9.52
CA ASN A 260 -25.68 3.17 9.09
C ASN A 260 -26.57 3.02 10.32
N GLY A 261 -27.76 3.66 10.33
CA GLY A 261 -28.58 3.58 11.51
C GLY A 261 -30.00 4.14 11.39
N THR A 262 -30.83 3.63 12.28
CA THR A 262 -32.20 4.09 12.56
C THR A 262 -32.34 4.37 14.06
N VAL A 263 -33.55 4.72 14.51
CA VAL A 263 -33.84 4.84 15.95
C VAL A 263 -33.69 3.50 16.66
N GLU A 264 -34.01 2.39 15.99
CA GLU A 264 -34.02 1.04 16.55
C GLU A 264 -32.63 0.42 16.63
N SER A 265 -31.77 0.64 15.63
CA SER A 265 -30.41 0.09 15.60
C SER A 265 -29.46 0.97 14.80
N ALA A 266 -28.18 0.96 15.17
CA ALA A 266 -27.15 1.64 14.42
C ALA A 266 -25.85 0.82 14.42
N THR A 267 -25.08 0.95 13.34
CA THR A 267 -23.75 0.34 13.19
C THR A 267 -22.75 1.42 12.81
N PHE A 268 -21.62 1.44 13.49
CA PHE A 268 -20.51 2.34 13.24
C PHE A 268 -19.26 1.50 12.94
N SER A 269 -18.58 1.82 11.85
CA SER A 269 -17.34 1.15 11.47
C SER A 269 -16.16 2.08 11.68
N TYR A 270 -15.14 1.58 12.37
CA TYR A 270 -13.91 2.31 12.68
C TYR A 270 -12.69 1.54 12.22
N ILE A 271 -11.62 2.27 11.94
CA ILE A 271 -10.27 1.75 11.92
C ILE A 271 -9.47 2.37 13.07
N ILE A 272 -8.62 1.55 13.68
CA ILE A 272 -7.73 1.92 14.78
C ILE A 272 -6.31 1.68 14.33
N ARG A 273 -5.45 2.68 14.47
CA ARG A 273 -4.06 2.66 14.00
C ARG A 273 -3.12 3.21 15.07
N ASP A 274 -1.98 2.56 15.27
CA ASP A 274 -0.84 3.11 16.01
C ASP A 274 0.45 2.37 15.64
N HIS A 275 1.57 3.08 15.56
CA HIS A 275 2.88 2.44 15.33
C HIS A 275 3.39 1.72 16.58
N ASP A 276 3.13 2.29 17.76
CA ASP A 276 3.50 1.67 19.04
C ASP A 276 2.48 0.60 19.44
N MET A 277 2.96 -0.61 19.70
CA MET A 277 2.11 -1.75 20.08
C MET A 277 1.35 -1.49 21.39
N SER A 278 2.00 -0.83 22.38
CA SER A 278 1.33 -0.55 23.67
C SER A 278 0.22 0.48 23.49
N LEU A 279 0.45 1.54 22.71
CA LEU A 279 -0.56 2.54 22.39
C LEU A 279 -1.70 1.96 21.55
N TYR A 280 -1.38 1.07 20.62
CA TYR A 280 -2.38 0.33 19.83
C TYR A 280 -3.31 -0.50 20.74
N GLU A 281 -2.76 -1.28 21.67
CA GLU A 281 -3.54 -2.06 22.62
C GLU A 281 -4.35 -1.15 23.57
N GLN A 282 -3.78 -0.02 23.99
CA GLN A 282 -4.51 0.97 24.80
C GLN A 282 -5.69 1.57 24.02
N LYS A 283 -5.55 1.85 22.71
CA LYS A 283 -6.64 2.35 21.87
C LYS A 283 -7.78 1.34 21.76
N LYS A 284 -7.47 0.06 21.54
CA LYS A 284 -8.50 -1.01 21.52
C LYS A 284 -9.21 -1.11 22.86
N ALA A 285 -8.46 -1.11 23.95
CA ALA A 285 -9.04 -1.14 25.29
C ALA A 285 -9.89 0.12 25.59
N TYR A 286 -9.48 1.28 25.07
CA TYR A 286 -10.25 2.52 25.23
C TYR A 286 -11.60 2.46 24.48
N MET A 287 -11.61 1.93 23.26
CA MET A 287 -12.86 1.69 22.51
C MET A 287 -13.81 0.79 23.31
N GLN A 288 -13.31 -0.28 23.93
CA GLN A 288 -14.13 -1.14 24.81
C GLN A 288 -14.68 -0.37 26.01
N LYS A 289 -13.87 0.47 26.68
CA LYS A 289 -14.31 1.30 27.78
C LYS A 289 -15.43 2.29 27.39
N CYS A 290 -15.39 2.83 26.17
CA CYS A 290 -16.46 3.68 25.65
C CYS A 290 -17.78 2.89 25.54
N VAL A 291 -17.70 1.65 25.05
CA VAL A 291 -18.87 0.75 24.98
C VAL A 291 -19.40 0.40 26.36
N ASP A 292 -18.51 0.09 27.31
CA ASP A 292 -18.90 -0.22 28.70
C ASP A 292 -19.62 0.98 29.37
N PHE A 293 -19.11 2.20 29.15
CA PHE A 293 -19.77 3.43 29.63
C PHE A 293 -21.17 3.62 29.04
N ILE A 294 -21.35 3.34 27.74
CA ILE A 294 -22.67 3.39 27.10
C ILE A 294 -23.64 2.36 27.76
N ASN A 295 -23.16 1.15 28.02
CA ASN A 295 -23.94 0.09 28.64
C ASN A 295 -24.30 0.44 30.12
N GLU A 296 -23.38 1.03 30.88
CA GLU A 296 -23.63 1.52 32.22
C GLU A 296 -24.76 2.60 32.22
N LYS A 297 -24.72 3.51 31.25
CA LYS A 297 -25.66 4.63 31.14
C LYS A 297 -27.05 4.23 30.65
N TYR A 298 -27.12 3.37 29.63
CA TYR A 298 -28.36 3.06 28.90
C TYR A 298 -28.92 1.65 29.16
N GLY A 299 -28.16 0.81 29.82
CA GLY A 299 -28.50 -0.58 30.15
C GLY A 299 -27.62 -1.57 29.40
N GLU A 300 -27.37 -2.70 30.04
CA GLU A 300 -26.55 -3.79 29.49
C GLU A 300 -27.06 -4.25 28.12
N GLY A 301 -26.14 -4.47 27.17
CA GLY A 301 -26.43 -4.90 25.81
C GLY A 301 -26.88 -3.78 24.86
N THR A 302 -26.91 -2.51 25.32
CA THR A 302 -27.20 -1.36 24.43
C THR A 302 -26.12 -1.16 23.37
N ALA A 303 -24.86 -1.37 23.73
CA ALA A 303 -23.73 -1.27 22.80
C ALA A 303 -22.86 -2.53 22.85
N THR A 304 -22.37 -2.93 21.69
CA THR A 304 -21.35 -3.98 21.54
C THR A 304 -20.28 -3.53 20.59
N VAL A 305 -19.05 -4.02 20.76
CA VAL A 305 -17.97 -3.81 19.80
C VAL A 305 -17.30 -5.13 19.44
N GLU A 306 -17.06 -5.34 18.15
CA GLU A 306 -16.20 -6.39 17.62
C GLU A 306 -14.94 -5.72 17.08
N ILE A 307 -13.77 -6.08 17.63
CA ILE A 307 -12.48 -5.57 17.19
C ILE A 307 -11.73 -6.70 16.50
N LYS A 308 -11.43 -6.52 15.20
CA LYS A 308 -10.68 -7.47 14.38
C LYS A 308 -9.30 -6.92 14.10
N HIS A 309 -8.29 -7.70 14.42
CA HIS A 309 -6.92 -7.41 14.01
C HIS A 309 -6.81 -7.50 12.48
N GLN A 310 -6.00 -6.62 11.87
CA GLN A 310 -5.74 -6.60 10.43
C GLN A 310 -4.27 -6.94 10.13
N TYR A 311 -3.33 -6.16 10.67
CA TYR A 311 -1.88 -6.37 10.51
C TYR A 311 -1.11 -5.72 11.66
N TYR A 312 0.17 -6.09 11.79
CA TYR A 312 1.10 -5.53 12.77
C TYR A 312 2.20 -4.70 12.09
N ASN A 313 2.91 -3.91 12.90
CA ASN A 313 4.09 -3.17 12.48
C ASN A 313 5.24 -4.15 12.19
N MET A 314 5.75 -4.13 10.94
CA MET A 314 6.83 -5.03 10.49
C MET A 314 8.19 -4.75 11.11
N ARG A 315 8.39 -3.61 11.77
CA ARG A 315 9.67 -3.22 12.40
C ARG A 315 10.27 -4.36 13.21
N LYS A 316 9.47 -5.01 14.02
CA LYS A 316 9.88 -6.10 14.90
C LYS A 316 10.51 -7.27 14.14
N GLU A 317 10.05 -7.52 12.92
CA GLU A 317 10.51 -8.62 12.07
C GLU A 317 11.69 -8.18 11.18
N VAL A 318 11.75 -6.90 10.79
CA VAL A 318 12.84 -6.35 9.96
C VAL A 318 14.06 -5.93 10.79
N GLU A 319 13.88 -5.39 11.99
CA GLU A 319 14.96 -4.85 12.84
C GLU A 319 16.08 -5.88 13.17
N PRO A 320 15.80 -7.18 13.41
CA PRO A 320 16.85 -8.20 13.56
C PRO A 320 17.71 -8.39 12.29
N HIS A 321 17.22 -7.93 11.16
CA HIS A 321 17.87 -8.01 9.84
C HIS A 321 18.18 -6.63 9.27
N TYR A 322 18.43 -5.62 10.12
CA TYR A 322 18.56 -4.21 9.75
C TYR A 322 19.59 -3.92 8.64
N HIS A 323 20.56 -4.83 8.43
CA HIS A 323 21.53 -4.73 7.33
C HIS A 323 20.87 -4.65 5.95
N ILE A 324 19.62 -5.17 5.77
CA ILE A 324 18.89 -5.02 4.50
C ILE A 324 18.43 -3.58 4.28
N VAL A 325 18.05 -2.88 5.35
CA VAL A 325 17.70 -1.46 5.34
C VAL A 325 18.95 -0.61 5.06
N GLU A 326 20.10 -0.96 5.68
CA GLU A 326 21.38 -0.28 5.42
C GLU A 326 21.84 -0.44 3.98
N LYS A 327 21.66 -1.64 3.37
CA LYS A 327 21.98 -1.87 1.95
C LYS A 327 21.09 -1.03 1.04
N ALA A 328 19.78 -0.97 1.28
CA ALA A 328 18.87 -0.13 0.50
C ALA A 328 19.24 1.36 0.63
N LYS A 329 19.54 1.82 1.86
CA LYS A 329 20.05 3.18 2.11
C LYS A 329 21.32 3.48 1.32
N LEU A 330 22.32 2.60 1.39
CA LEU A 330 23.57 2.77 0.66
C LEU A 330 23.36 2.76 -0.86
N ALA A 331 22.48 1.89 -1.35
CA ALA A 331 22.13 1.83 -2.77
C ALA A 331 21.50 3.13 -3.29
N MET A 332 20.68 3.80 -2.48
CA MET A 332 20.15 5.13 -2.78
C MET A 332 21.26 6.19 -2.78
N GLU A 333 22.13 6.18 -1.78
CA GLU A 333 23.27 7.12 -1.66
C GLU A 333 24.21 7.00 -2.86
N MET A 334 24.43 5.81 -3.43
CA MET A 334 25.20 5.58 -4.66
C MET A 334 24.61 6.31 -5.88
N GLU A 335 23.31 6.51 -5.93
CA GLU A 335 22.63 7.30 -6.98
C GLU A 335 22.47 8.78 -6.61
N GLY A 336 23.13 9.25 -5.53
CA GLY A 336 23.01 10.63 -5.06
C GLY A 336 21.64 10.95 -4.45
N ILE A 337 20.87 9.94 -4.10
CA ILE A 337 19.57 10.09 -3.45
C ILE A 337 19.78 10.17 -1.94
N VAL A 338 19.14 11.15 -1.30
CA VAL A 338 19.13 11.26 0.17
C VAL A 338 18.02 10.34 0.70
N PRO A 339 18.36 9.26 1.45
CA PRO A 339 17.34 8.37 1.99
C PRO A 339 16.44 9.08 2.99
N ASN A 340 15.12 8.89 2.83
CA ASN A 340 14.09 9.37 3.72
C ASN A 340 13.43 8.19 4.42
N ILE A 341 14.01 7.78 5.56
CA ILE A 341 13.47 6.66 6.34
C ILE A 341 12.29 7.17 7.16
N LYS A 342 11.11 6.72 6.84
CA LYS A 342 9.86 7.11 7.52
C LYS A 342 8.94 5.90 7.72
N PRO A 343 7.98 5.97 8.66
CA PRO A 343 6.97 4.92 8.82
C PRO A 343 5.87 5.06 7.77
N ILE A 344 5.35 3.92 7.28
CA ILE A 344 4.13 3.85 6.48
C ILE A 344 2.93 4.12 7.39
N ARG A 345 2.02 4.98 6.96
CA ARG A 345 0.75 5.23 7.65
C ARG A 345 -0.40 4.34 7.14
N GLY A 346 -0.08 3.16 6.68
CA GLY A 346 -0.97 2.12 6.14
C GLY A 346 -0.41 0.73 6.39
N GLY A 347 -0.79 -0.21 5.57
CA GLY A 347 -0.22 -1.55 5.43
C GLY A 347 0.47 -1.68 4.08
N THR A 348 1.17 -2.78 3.85
CA THR A 348 1.82 -3.14 2.58
C THR A 348 2.05 -4.65 2.54
N ASP A 349 2.20 -5.22 1.37
CA ASP A 349 2.60 -6.61 1.19
C ASP A 349 3.90 -6.93 1.94
N GLY A 350 4.87 -6.00 1.93
CA GLY A 350 6.13 -6.14 2.66
C GLY A 350 5.95 -6.32 4.17
N ALA A 351 4.95 -5.65 4.76
CA ALA A 351 4.62 -5.84 6.17
C ALA A 351 4.13 -7.28 6.44
N ASN A 352 3.21 -7.77 5.62
CA ASN A 352 2.66 -9.12 5.77
C ASN A 352 3.73 -10.20 5.50
N LEU A 353 4.55 -10.05 4.47
CA LEU A 353 5.66 -10.95 4.15
C LEU A 353 6.68 -11.03 5.28
N SER A 354 6.95 -9.90 5.96
CA SER A 354 7.87 -9.88 7.10
C SER A 354 7.38 -10.78 8.24
N PHE A 355 6.08 -10.91 8.47
CA PHE A 355 5.48 -11.85 9.43
C PHE A 355 5.39 -13.30 8.91
N MET A 356 5.75 -13.53 7.64
CA MET A 356 5.84 -14.85 7.02
C MET A 356 7.30 -15.33 6.89
N ASP A 357 8.20 -14.86 7.76
CA ASP A 357 9.64 -15.14 7.77
C ASP A 357 10.41 -14.62 6.53
N LEU A 358 9.88 -13.62 5.83
CA LEU A 358 10.55 -12.94 4.73
C LEU A 358 10.66 -11.42 5.05
N PRO A 359 11.70 -10.98 5.77
CA PRO A 359 11.92 -9.56 6.05
C PRO A 359 11.94 -8.74 4.76
N CYS A 360 10.99 -7.80 4.63
CA CYS A 360 10.70 -7.12 3.37
C CYS A 360 10.37 -5.63 3.60
N PRO A 361 11.39 -4.75 3.71
CA PRO A 361 11.17 -3.31 3.71
C PRO A 361 10.66 -2.81 2.36
N ASN A 362 10.02 -1.65 2.38
CA ASN A 362 9.43 -0.99 1.22
C ASN A 362 10.38 0.10 0.70
N ILE A 363 10.55 0.17 -0.62
CA ILE A 363 11.39 1.14 -1.34
C ILE A 363 10.50 1.95 -2.28
N PHE A 364 10.83 3.21 -2.49
CA PHE A 364 10.12 4.11 -3.37
C PHE A 364 9.98 3.58 -4.80
N ALA A 365 8.81 3.78 -5.40
CA ALA A 365 8.56 3.67 -6.84
C ALA A 365 8.63 5.06 -7.54
N GLY A 366 8.64 6.14 -6.79
CA GLY A 366 8.83 7.50 -7.30
C GLY A 366 7.57 8.22 -7.76
N GLY A 367 6.39 7.66 -7.50
CA GLY A 367 5.10 8.26 -7.85
C GLY A 367 4.51 9.13 -6.74
N HIS A 368 3.43 9.81 -7.06
CA HIS A 368 2.72 10.76 -6.19
C HIS A 368 1.21 10.69 -6.39
N ASN A 369 0.46 11.09 -5.34
CA ASN A 369 -0.99 11.27 -5.36
C ASN A 369 -1.74 9.99 -5.76
N PHE A 370 -1.27 8.84 -5.31
CA PHE A 370 -1.82 7.52 -5.57
C PHE A 370 -3.33 7.43 -5.27
N HIS A 371 -4.00 6.41 -5.78
CA HIS A 371 -5.43 6.12 -5.62
C HIS A 371 -6.37 7.19 -6.20
N GLY A 372 -5.85 8.12 -7.00
CA GLY A 372 -6.65 9.24 -7.47
C GLY A 372 -6.32 9.75 -8.86
N LYS A 373 -7.18 10.67 -9.33
CA LYS A 373 -7.08 11.30 -10.66
C LYS A 373 -5.95 12.33 -10.78
N MET A 374 -5.28 12.63 -9.67
CA MET A 374 -4.14 13.54 -9.60
C MET A 374 -2.80 12.79 -9.54
N GLU A 375 -2.83 11.48 -9.75
CA GLU A 375 -1.66 10.62 -9.74
C GLU A 375 -0.69 11.00 -10.86
N PHE A 376 0.59 11.07 -10.51
CA PHE A 376 1.66 11.33 -11.47
C PHE A 376 2.97 10.66 -11.05
N ILE A 377 3.84 10.44 -12.03
CA ILE A 377 5.17 9.91 -11.79
C ILE A 377 6.19 10.55 -12.74
N PRO A 378 7.35 11.01 -12.25
CA PRO A 378 8.48 11.41 -13.09
C PRO A 378 9.19 10.17 -13.64
N LEU A 379 9.50 10.17 -14.94
CA LEU A 379 10.22 9.07 -15.58
C LEU A 379 11.62 8.86 -14.97
N GLU A 380 12.31 9.95 -14.68
CA GLU A 380 13.65 9.94 -14.09
C GLU A 380 13.64 9.38 -12.65
N SER A 381 12.51 9.43 -11.96
CA SER A 381 12.32 8.77 -10.67
C SER A 381 12.30 7.24 -10.83
N MET A 382 11.60 6.72 -11.83
CA MET A 382 11.59 5.28 -12.15
C MET A 382 12.97 4.78 -12.58
N GLU A 383 13.72 5.58 -13.36
CA GLU A 383 15.09 5.23 -13.74
C GLU A 383 16.01 5.12 -12.50
N LYS A 384 15.86 6.02 -11.54
CA LYS A 384 16.58 5.96 -10.26
C LYS A 384 16.19 4.71 -9.45
N ALA A 385 14.91 4.38 -9.36
CA ALA A 385 14.45 3.18 -8.65
C ALA A 385 15.03 1.90 -9.26
N SER A 386 15.03 1.77 -10.60
CA SER A 386 15.68 0.65 -11.29
C SER A 386 17.18 0.55 -10.98
N LYS A 387 17.89 1.68 -10.89
CA LYS A 387 19.30 1.69 -10.51
C LYS A 387 19.52 1.32 -9.05
N VAL A 388 18.62 1.74 -8.15
CA VAL A 388 18.67 1.35 -6.74
C VAL A 388 18.51 -0.17 -6.59
N ILE A 389 17.62 -0.81 -7.36
CA ILE A 389 17.51 -2.27 -7.41
C ILE A 389 18.86 -2.90 -7.79
N LEU A 390 19.49 -2.43 -8.86
CA LEU A 390 20.81 -2.96 -9.32
C LEU A 390 21.89 -2.74 -8.26
N ASN A 391 21.92 -1.58 -7.62
CA ASN A 391 22.89 -1.29 -6.56
C ASN A 391 22.69 -2.20 -5.33
N ILE A 392 21.43 -2.46 -4.92
CA ILE A 392 21.14 -3.42 -3.85
C ILE A 392 21.72 -4.79 -4.21
N ILE A 393 21.44 -5.28 -5.42
CA ILE A 393 21.93 -6.58 -5.90
C ILE A 393 23.48 -6.63 -5.86
N SER A 394 24.14 -5.57 -6.34
CA SER A 394 25.60 -5.44 -6.31
C SER A 394 26.15 -5.49 -4.86
N LEU A 395 25.52 -4.76 -3.95
CA LEU A 395 25.91 -4.72 -2.53
C LEU A 395 25.76 -6.07 -1.80
N TYR A 396 24.95 -6.99 -2.32
CA TYR A 396 24.90 -8.36 -1.82
C TYR A 396 26.02 -9.24 -2.41
N ALA A 397 26.53 -8.88 -3.61
CA ALA A 397 27.61 -9.62 -4.28
C ALA A 397 29.01 -9.23 -3.79
N ASP A 398 29.18 -8.06 -3.17
CA ASP A 398 30.44 -7.57 -2.59
C ASP A 398 30.79 -8.29 -1.28
#